data_476f3d6067b5290cf79aa0aa62acb145
#
_entry.id   476f3d6067b5290cf79aa0aa62acb145
#
_cell.length_a   1.000
_cell.length_b   1.000
_cell.length_c   1.000
_cell.angle_alpha   90.00
_cell.angle_beta   90.00
_cell.angle_gamma   90.00
#
_symmetry.space_group_name_H-M   'P 1'
#
loop_
_entity.id
_entity.type
_entity.pdbx_description
1 polymer ?
#
loop_
_entity_poly.entity_id
_entity_poly.type
_entity_poly.pdbx_seq_one_letter_code
_entity_poly.pdbx_strand_id
1 'polypeptide(L)'
;MQTQLADFIRDTPEGREAETILRKCVHCGFCTATCPSYQVLGDDLDSPRGRIYLMKRALEGARVTEKTRLHLDRCLTCRACETTCPSGVRYGRLVDIGRAYVEKQTRRTPLDRAKRAVLAFGLPRPRLFKAALRLGQAFGLAPASTRAGSWPAARHARKMIVLGGCVQPALAPSINAAAARVLDRIGISLLQVPEAGCCGAVRFHLNYQERGRNDMRGLIDAWWPLVAGRDVEAIIATASGCGVTLKDYGHTLALDAGYRGKADRISALTLDLSEAIRPEDLPERRNRGRVAFQSPCSLQHGQRIHGNVEALLARVGYELAPVQDAHLCCGSAGTYSLLHPAIARELRARKIAALTERAPQTIATANIGCLAHLQAASTTPVRHWIELVDEALA
;
A
#
# COMPACT_ATOMS: atom_id res chain seq x y z
N MET A 1 7.06 24.13 13.21
CA MET A 1 7.33 24.25 14.69
C MET A 1 8.82 24.42 14.93
N GLN A 2 9.21 25.28 15.87
CA GLN A 2 10.58 25.26 16.34
C GLN A 2 10.90 23.89 16.95
N THR A 3 12.08 23.35 16.64
CA THR A 3 12.52 22.07 17.18
C THR A 3 14.03 22.13 17.46
N GLN A 4 14.44 21.45 18.51
CA GLN A 4 15.81 21.35 18.96
C GLN A 4 16.12 19.89 19.26
N LEU A 5 16.60 19.19 18.24
CA LEU A 5 16.86 17.75 18.34
C LEU A 5 17.97 17.45 19.34
N ALA A 6 17.81 16.37 20.08
CA ALA A 6 18.82 15.89 21.00
C ALA A 6 20.06 15.31 20.25
N ASP A 7 21.21 15.29 20.94
CA ASP A 7 22.50 14.93 20.34
C ASP A 7 22.52 13.54 19.71
N PHE A 8 21.76 12.58 20.27
CA PHE A 8 21.73 11.20 19.76
C PHE A 8 21.21 11.07 18.32
N ILE A 9 20.50 12.09 17.78
CA ILE A 9 19.89 12.05 16.44
C ILE A 9 20.19 13.28 15.59
N ARG A 10 20.55 14.41 16.18
CA ARG A 10 20.71 15.71 15.50
C ARG A 10 21.53 15.61 14.22
N ASP A 11 22.70 14.98 14.28
CA ASP A 11 23.66 14.93 13.19
C ASP A 11 23.52 13.69 12.29
N THR A 12 22.46 12.89 12.52
CA THR A 12 22.17 11.74 11.66
C THR A 12 21.37 12.16 10.42
N PRO A 13 21.41 11.39 9.31
CA PRO A 13 20.55 11.64 8.15
C PRO A 13 19.07 11.67 8.51
N GLU A 14 18.61 10.75 9.36
CA GLU A 14 17.24 10.68 9.85
C GLU A 14 16.85 11.89 10.68
N GLY A 15 17.77 12.39 11.51
CA GLY A 15 17.58 13.59 12.32
C GLY A 15 17.41 14.83 11.46
N ARG A 16 18.30 15.04 10.48
CA ARG A 16 18.19 16.16 9.54
C ARG A 16 16.89 16.12 8.73
N GLU A 17 16.45 14.94 8.27
CA GLU A 17 15.16 14.78 7.60
C GLU A 17 14.00 15.10 8.55
N ALA A 18 14.01 14.54 9.76
CA ALA A 18 12.97 14.79 10.77
C ALA A 18 12.86 16.27 11.12
N GLU A 19 13.98 16.96 11.34
CA GLU A 19 14.02 18.40 11.62
C GLU A 19 13.39 19.20 10.48
N THR A 20 13.78 18.89 9.24
CA THR A 20 13.23 19.55 8.05
C THR A 20 11.71 19.39 7.98
N ILE A 21 11.19 18.21 8.28
CA ILE A 21 9.74 17.92 8.27
C ILE A 21 9.04 18.64 9.44
N LEU A 22 9.60 18.57 10.65
CA LEU A 22 9.04 19.20 11.84
C LEU A 22 8.94 20.72 11.70
N ARG A 23 9.95 21.37 11.10
CA ARG A 23 9.95 22.82 10.85
C ARG A 23 8.85 23.27 9.90
N LYS A 24 8.44 22.43 8.94
CA LYS A 24 7.32 22.70 8.03
C LYS A 24 5.95 22.70 8.73
N CYS A 25 5.80 21.98 9.84
CA CYS A 25 4.51 21.86 10.52
C CYS A 25 4.17 23.14 11.31
N VAL A 26 3.08 23.81 10.96
CA VAL A 26 2.55 24.98 11.69
C VAL A 26 1.44 24.61 12.69
N HIS A 27 1.18 23.32 12.87
CA HIS A 27 0.22 22.77 13.85
C HIS A 27 -1.24 23.24 13.64
N CYS A 28 -1.65 23.62 12.42
CA CYS A 28 -2.96 24.20 12.11
C CYS A 28 -4.16 23.23 12.29
N GLY A 29 -3.92 21.91 12.26
CA GLY A 29 -4.98 20.91 12.49
C GLY A 29 -5.76 20.45 11.25
N PHE A 30 -5.52 20.99 10.03
CA PHE A 30 -6.24 20.54 8.81
C PHE A 30 -6.15 19.04 8.56
N CYS A 31 -5.03 18.43 8.96
CA CYS A 31 -4.80 16.99 8.83
C CYS A 31 -5.71 16.12 9.71
N THR A 32 -6.41 16.69 10.70
CA THR A 32 -7.31 15.94 11.57
C THR A 32 -8.59 15.51 10.84
N ALA A 33 -9.09 16.38 9.94
CA ALA A 33 -10.32 16.13 9.18
C ALA A 33 -10.22 14.87 8.27
N THR A 34 -9.01 14.55 7.78
CA THR A 34 -8.79 13.40 6.90
C THR A 34 -8.16 12.20 7.60
N CYS A 35 -7.91 12.28 8.90
CA CYS A 35 -7.27 11.21 9.65
C CYS A 35 -8.27 10.15 10.13
N PRO A 36 -8.25 8.91 9.59
CA PRO A 36 -9.23 7.90 9.93
C PRO A 36 -9.13 7.45 11.41
N SER A 37 -7.93 7.37 12.00
CA SER A 37 -7.79 7.00 13.41
C SER A 37 -8.32 8.09 14.35
N TYR A 38 -8.14 9.35 14.00
CA TYR A 38 -8.73 10.47 14.77
C TYR A 38 -10.25 10.47 14.68
N GLN A 39 -10.82 10.27 13.51
CA GLN A 39 -12.28 10.22 13.32
C GLN A 39 -12.96 9.07 14.08
N VAL A 40 -12.25 7.97 14.33
CA VAL A 40 -12.78 6.83 15.11
C VAL A 40 -12.60 7.04 16.61
N LEU A 41 -11.44 7.57 17.04
CA LEU A 41 -11.05 7.60 18.45
C LEU A 41 -11.32 8.93 19.15
N GLY A 42 -11.38 10.05 18.42
CA GLY A 42 -11.59 11.40 18.98
C GLY A 42 -10.42 11.94 19.81
N ASP A 43 -9.33 11.19 19.95
CA ASP A 43 -8.15 11.58 20.73
C ASP A 43 -7.15 12.32 19.83
N ASP A 44 -6.76 13.55 20.22
CA ASP A 44 -5.83 14.34 19.43
C ASP A 44 -4.43 13.69 19.32
N LEU A 45 -4.01 12.92 20.31
CA LEU A 45 -2.76 12.15 20.22
C LEU A 45 -2.83 11.03 19.15
N ASP A 46 -4.02 10.63 18.73
CA ASP A 46 -4.27 9.73 17.61
C ASP A 46 -4.44 10.47 16.27
N SER A 47 -4.32 11.82 16.27
CA SER A 47 -4.29 12.66 15.08
C SER A 47 -2.88 12.80 14.49
N PRO A 48 -2.71 13.24 13.24
CA PRO A 48 -1.37 13.49 12.69
C PRO A 48 -0.62 14.59 13.45
N ARG A 49 -1.29 15.69 13.83
CA ARG A 49 -0.65 16.78 14.58
C ARG A 49 -0.22 16.34 15.97
N GLY A 50 -1.04 15.57 16.67
CA GLY A 50 -0.69 15.02 17.98
C GLY A 50 0.49 14.05 17.90
N ARG A 51 0.49 13.16 16.89
CA ARG A 51 1.63 12.27 16.64
C ARG A 51 2.90 13.02 16.25
N ILE A 52 2.81 14.10 15.47
CA ILE A 52 3.95 14.97 15.17
C ILE A 52 4.52 15.56 16.46
N TYR A 53 3.65 16.02 17.37
CA TYR A 53 4.08 16.51 18.67
C TYR A 53 4.76 15.43 19.52
N LEU A 54 4.20 14.23 19.59
CA LEU A 54 4.81 13.10 20.30
C LEU A 54 6.20 12.74 19.73
N MET A 55 6.33 12.69 18.41
CA MET A 55 7.63 12.42 17.75
C MET A 55 8.62 13.56 17.99
N LYS A 56 8.19 14.81 17.87
CA LYS A 56 9.01 15.98 18.21
C LYS A 56 9.57 15.85 19.61
N ARG A 57 8.72 15.65 20.62
CA ARG A 57 9.15 15.49 22.02
C ARG A 57 10.13 14.34 22.22
N ALA A 58 9.88 13.20 21.58
CA ALA A 58 10.75 12.03 21.63
C ALA A 58 12.15 12.34 21.03
N LEU A 59 12.20 13.00 19.88
CA LEU A 59 13.44 13.35 19.19
C LEU A 59 14.20 14.51 19.86
N GLU A 60 13.53 15.30 20.71
CA GLU A 60 14.12 16.32 21.57
C GLU A 60 14.63 15.75 22.93
N GLY A 61 14.56 14.42 23.11
CA GLY A 61 15.09 13.76 24.29
C GLY A 61 14.08 13.54 25.42
N ALA A 62 12.79 13.87 25.22
CA ALA A 62 11.79 13.57 26.23
C ALA A 62 11.60 12.06 26.41
N ARG A 63 11.26 11.65 27.63
CA ARG A 63 11.01 10.24 27.95
C ARG A 63 9.90 9.66 27.08
N VAL A 64 10.20 8.58 26.37
CA VAL A 64 9.25 7.82 25.58
C VAL A 64 8.55 6.77 26.44
N THR A 65 7.23 6.63 26.29
CA THR A 65 6.41 5.69 27.04
C THR A 65 5.71 4.70 26.13
N GLU A 66 5.11 3.65 26.71
CA GLU A 66 4.24 2.73 25.98
C GLU A 66 3.01 3.41 25.38
N LYS A 67 2.52 4.50 26.01
CA LYS A 67 1.42 5.34 25.47
C LYS A 67 1.88 6.04 24.18
N THR A 68 3.09 6.61 24.17
CA THR A 68 3.68 7.19 22.94
C THR A 68 3.70 6.18 21.82
N ARG A 69 4.18 4.94 22.07
CA ARG A 69 4.18 3.87 21.08
C ARG A 69 2.77 3.51 20.61
N LEU A 70 1.80 3.39 21.54
CA LEU A 70 0.43 3.05 21.22
C LEU A 70 -0.18 4.03 20.20
N HIS A 71 -0.03 5.34 20.41
CA HIS A 71 -0.54 6.34 19.49
C HIS A 71 0.14 6.28 18.12
N LEU A 72 1.44 6.02 18.06
CA LEU A 72 2.15 5.83 16.79
C LEU A 72 1.72 4.53 16.08
N ASP A 73 1.52 3.44 16.81
CA ASP A 73 1.08 2.15 16.25
C ASP A 73 -0.34 2.24 15.67
N ARG A 74 -1.21 3.08 16.21
CA ARG A 74 -2.58 3.32 15.70
C ARG A 74 -2.64 4.12 14.40
N CYS A 75 -1.52 4.60 13.87
CA CYS A 75 -1.48 5.24 12.56
C CYS A 75 -1.52 4.20 11.44
N LEU A 76 -2.47 4.36 10.49
CA LEU A 76 -2.61 3.47 9.33
C LEU A 76 -1.59 3.73 8.21
N THR A 77 -0.73 4.75 8.33
CA THR A 77 0.20 5.18 7.26
C THR A 77 -0.49 5.45 5.90
N CYS A 78 -1.74 5.87 5.93
CA CYS A 78 -2.56 6.12 4.74
C CYS A 78 -2.14 7.39 3.96
N ARG A 79 -1.36 8.28 4.56
CA ARG A 79 -0.86 9.57 3.98
C ARG A 79 -1.96 10.57 3.59
N ALA A 80 -3.23 10.36 3.95
CA ALA A 80 -4.29 11.34 3.69
C ALA A 80 -3.98 12.72 4.30
N CYS A 81 -3.30 12.73 5.44
CA CYS A 81 -2.83 13.96 6.08
C CYS A 81 -1.76 14.73 5.26
N GLU A 82 -1.03 14.06 4.36
CA GLU A 82 -0.05 14.73 3.50
C GLU A 82 -0.73 15.46 2.33
N THR A 83 -1.76 14.86 1.73
CA THR A 83 -2.51 15.48 0.63
C THR A 83 -3.36 16.65 1.09
N THR A 84 -3.78 16.66 2.35
CA THR A 84 -4.55 17.75 2.95
C THR A 84 -3.66 18.88 3.51
N CYS A 85 -2.36 18.64 3.71
CA CYS A 85 -1.47 19.57 4.38
C CYS A 85 -1.05 20.73 3.45
N PRO A 86 -1.44 22.00 3.72
CA PRO A 86 -1.02 23.12 2.90
C PRO A 86 0.48 23.45 3.03
N SER A 87 1.11 23.04 4.15
CA SER A 87 2.54 23.25 4.41
C SER A 87 3.42 22.14 3.84
N GLY A 88 2.86 21.12 3.19
CA GLY A 88 3.62 20.03 2.56
C GLY A 88 4.44 19.17 3.55
N VAL A 89 3.88 18.88 4.72
CA VAL A 89 4.51 18.03 5.73
C VAL A 89 4.55 16.58 5.23
N ARG A 90 5.74 16.02 5.07
CA ARG A 90 5.96 14.62 4.67
C ARG A 90 5.81 13.70 5.89
N TYR A 91 4.58 13.56 6.38
CA TYR A 91 4.25 12.86 7.61
C TYR A 91 4.68 11.38 7.60
N GLY A 92 4.53 10.69 6.47
CA GLY A 92 4.91 9.28 6.33
C GLY A 92 6.38 9.03 6.68
N ARG A 93 7.28 9.93 6.25
CA ARG A 93 8.71 9.86 6.59
C ARG A 93 8.95 10.09 8.06
N LEU A 94 8.30 11.10 8.63
CA LEU A 94 8.47 11.40 10.05
C LEU A 94 7.96 10.25 10.94
N VAL A 95 6.83 9.62 10.58
CA VAL A 95 6.30 8.50 11.39
C VAL A 95 7.17 7.25 11.30
N ASP A 96 7.84 7.00 10.17
CA ASP A 96 8.78 5.89 10.03
C ASP A 96 10.03 6.09 10.90
N ILE A 97 10.57 7.33 10.94
CA ILE A 97 11.69 7.71 11.85
C ILE A 97 11.25 7.60 13.31
N GLY A 98 10.10 8.20 13.65
CA GLY A 98 9.56 8.20 15.00
C GLY A 98 9.28 6.80 15.54
N ARG A 99 8.68 5.93 14.73
CA ARG A 99 8.43 4.52 15.09
C ARG A 99 9.72 3.76 15.31
N ALA A 100 10.72 3.93 14.44
CA ALA A 100 12.01 3.27 14.58
C ALA A 100 12.71 3.66 15.88
N TYR A 101 12.63 4.94 16.27
CA TYR A 101 13.19 5.43 17.53
C TYR A 101 12.41 4.90 18.74
N VAL A 102 11.09 5.07 18.75
CA VAL A 102 10.20 4.67 19.86
C VAL A 102 10.25 3.16 20.10
N GLU A 103 10.38 2.34 19.07
CA GLU A 103 10.55 0.88 19.19
C GLU A 103 11.80 0.49 19.99
N LYS A 104 12.90 1.22 19.83
CA LYS A 104 14.15 0.98 20.57
C LYS A 104 14.05 1.39 22.04
N GLN A 105 13.17 2.34 22.36
CA GLN A 105 13.03 2.93 23.71
C GLN A 105 11.96 2.24 24.57
N THR A 106 11.07 1.44 23.96
CA THR A 106 9.93 0.84 24.67
C THR A 106 9.90 -0.68 24.48
N ARG A 107 9.34 -1.39 25.46
CA ARG A 107 9.20 -2.85 25.39
C ARG A 107 7.77 -3.23 24.99
N ARG A 108 7.63 -4.09 23.99
CA ARG A 108 6.35 -4.69 23.64
C ARG A 108 6.02 -5.86 24.57
N THR A 109 4.73 -6.11 24.80
CA THR A 109 4.32 -7.33 25.48
C THR A 109 4.81 -8.57 24.70
N PRO A 110 5.10 -9.70 25.37
CA PRO A 110 5.54 -10.92 24.68
C PRO A 110 4.58 -11.36 23.58
N LEU A 111 3.27 -11.23 23.81
CA LEU A 111 2.24 -11.61 22.83
C LEU A 111 2.24 -10.71 21.61
N ASP A 112 2.34 -9.37 21.76
CA ASP A 112 2.41 -8.44 20.62
C ASP A 112 3.69 -8.67 19.80
N ARG A 113 4.81 -8.89 20.50
CA ARG A 113 6.08 -9.23 19.85
C ARG A 113 5.99 -10.55 19.05
N ALA A 114 5.39 -11.58 19.63
CA ALA A 114 5.18 -12.86 18.94
C ALA A 114 4.28 -12.71 17.72
N LYS A 115 3.13 -12.02 17.84
CA LYS A 115 2.23 -11.75 16.70
C LYS A 115 2.96 -11.03 15.56
N ARG A 116 3.70 -9.95 15.84
CA ARG A 116 4.47 -9.21 14.84
C ARG A 116 5.56 -10.07 14.19
N ALA A 117 6.26 -10.90 14.98
CA ALA A 117 7.29 -11.80 14.48
C ALA A 117 6.71 -12.85 13.52
N VAL A 118 5.57 -13.47 13.87
CA VAL A 118 4.85 -14.43 13.02
C VAL A 118 4.41 -13.78 11.71
N LEU A 119 3.83 -12.58 11.76
CA LEU A 119 3.43 -11.83 10.56
C LEU A 119 4.64 -11.46 9.69
N ALA A 120 5.72 -10.94 10.30
CA ALA A 120 6.95 -10.57 9.59
C ALA A 120 7.69 -11.79 9.01
N PHE A 121 7.50 -12.97 9.59
CA PHE A 121 8.08 -14.21 9.07
C PHE A 121 7.22 -14.83 7.96
N GLY A 122 5.91 -14.95 8.18
CA GLY A 122 5.01 -15.73 7.33
C GLY A 122 4.58 -14.98 6.06
N LEU A 123 4.09 -13.74 6.19
CA LEU A 123 3.50 -13.01 5.07
C LEU A 123 4.47 -12.74 3.90
N PRO A 124 5.74 -12.35 4.11
CA PRO A 124 6.67 -12.08 3.01
C PRO A 124 7.16 -13.33 2.27
N ARG A 125 6.78 -14.54 2.70
CA ARG A 125 7.16 -15.81 2.09
C ARG A 125 5.98 -16.43 1.34
N PRO A 126 5.85 -16.24 0.02
CA PRO A 126 4.66 -16.67 -0.73
C PRO A 126 4.32 -18.16 -0.59
N ARG A 127 5.34 -19.02 -0.55
CA ARG A 127 5.15 -20.49 -0.39
C ARG A 127 4.57 -20.82 0.98
N LEU A 128 5.11 -20.21 2.05
CA LEU A 128 4.65 -20.43 3.42
C LEU A 128 3.24 -19.84 3.62
N PHE A 129 3.01 -18.63 3.13
CA PHE A 129 1.69 -18.00 3.17
C PHE A 129 0.64 -18.86 2.42
N LYS A 130 0.97 -19.37 1.24
CA LYS A 130 0.08 -20.23 0.45
C LYS A 130 -0.26 -21.54 1.19
N ALA A 131 0.71 -22.15 1.87
CA ALA A 131 0.47 -23.35 2.68
C ALA A 131 -0.47 -23.06 3.87
N ALA A 132 -0.20 -21.96 4.61
CA ALA A 132 -1.04 -21.52 5.72
C ALA A 132 -2.46 -21.15 5.27
N LEU A 133 -2.59 -20.48 4.11
CA LEU A 133 -3.87 -20.11 3.51
C LEU A 133 -4.69 -21.38 3.17
N ARG A 134 -4.07 -22.38 2.53
CA ARG A 134 -4.74 -23.64 2.20
C ARG A 134 -5.23 -24.39 3.45
N LEU A 135 -4.40 -24.43 4.48
CA LEU A 135 -4.79 -25.00 5.76
C LEU A 135 -5.99 -24.25 6.36
N GLY A 136 -5.93 -22.91 6.39
CA GLY A 136 -7.06 -22.09 6.84
C GLY A 136 -8.34 -22.32 6.03
N GLN A 137 -8.22 -22.49 4.70
CA GLN A 137 -9.35 -22.80 3.82
C GLN A 137 -9.97 -24.17 4.10
N ALA A 138 -9.15 -25.19 4.37
CA ALA A 138 -9.63 -26.53 4.73
C ALA A 138 -10.47 -26.55 6.01
N PHE A 139 -10.22 -25.61 6.94
CA PHE A 139 -10.99 -25.43 8.16
C PHE A 139 -12.06 -24.31 8.10
N GLY A 140 -12.32 -23.75 6.92
CA GLY A 140 -13.30 -22.65 6.78
C GLY A 140 -12.87 -21.33 7.44
N LEU A 141 -11.60 -21.19 7.82
CA LEU A 141 -11.05 -20.01 8.53
C LEU A 141 -10.45 -18.95 7.60
N ALA A 142 -10.32 -19.26 6.31
CA ALA A 142 -9.74 -18.35 5.32
C ALA A 142 -10.60 -18.29 4.05
N PRO A 143 -10.59 -17.13 3.34
CA PRO A 143 -11.36 -16.99 2.12
C PRO A 143 -10.84 -17.89 1.00
N ALA A 144 -11.73 -18.27 0.07
CA ALA A 144 -11.35 -19.00 -1.12
C ALA A 144 -10.39 -18.18 -2.00
N SER A 145 -9.44 -18.86 -2.63
CA SER A 145 -8.54 -18.24 -3.61
C SER A 145 -9.20 -18.21 -4.99
N THR A 146 -8.93 -17.16 -5.75
CA THR A 146 -9.36 -17.12 -7.16
C THR A 146 -8.49 -18.06 -8.01
N ARG A 147 -8.95 -18.36 -9.25
CA ARG A 147 -8.15 -19.10 -10.24
C ARG A 147 -7.41 -18.10 -11.13
N ALA A 148 -6.14 -18.36 -11.42
CA ALA A 148 -5.33 -17.45 -12.24
C ALA A 148 -5.88 -17.28 -13.67
N GLY A 149 -6.37 -18.32 -14.28
CA GLY A 149 -6.68 -18.33 -15.71
C GLY A 149 -5.41 -18.42 -16.58
N SER A 150 -5.54 -18.17 -17.88
CA SER A 150 -4.44 -18.20 -18.83
C SER A 150 -3.51 -17.00 -18.65
N TRP A 151 -2.22 -17.22 -18.93
CA TRP A 151 -1.20 -16.17 -19.03
C TRP A 151 -0.67 -16.15 -20.46
N PRO A 152 -0.77 -15.00 -21.19
CA PRO A 152 -0.28 -14.91 -22.57
C PRO A 152 1.23 -15.14 -22.68
N ALA A 153 1.64 -15.75 -23.77
CA ALA A 153 3.08 -15.86 -24.10
C ALA A 153 3.69 -14.47 -24.39
N ALA A 154 4.97 -14.30 -24.09
CA ALA A 154 5.68 -13.06 -24.38
C ALA A 154 5.96 -12.96 -25.89
N ARG A 155 5.12 -12.22 -26.62
CA ARG A 155 5.15 -12.09 -28.10
C ARG A 155 5.34 -10.68 -28.62
N HIS A 156 5.22 -9.67 -27.74
CA HIS A 156 5.34 -8.27 -28.14
C HIS A 156 6.75 -7.72 -27.90
N ALA A 157 7.16 -6.75 -28.71
CA ALA A 157 8.42 -6.04 -28.54
C ALA A 157 8.43 -5.22 -27.22
N ARG A 158 7.27 -4.63 -26.88
CA ARG A 158 7.11 -3.93 -25.62
C ARG A 158 6.96 -4.93 -24.48
N LYS A 159 7.83 -4.83 -23.48
CA LYS A 159 7.86 -5.75 -22.35
C LYS A 159 7.87 -4.99 -21.04
N MET A 160 7.10 -5.47 -20.07
CA MET A 160 7.09 -4.96 -18.70
C MET A 160 7.19 -6.11 -17.72
N ILE A 161 7.74 -5.86 -16.54
CA ILE A 161 7.80 -6.86 -15.45
C ILE A 161 6.63 -6.62 -14.51
N VAL A 162 5.98 -7.66 -14.00
CA VAL A 162 5.02 -7.53 -12.92
C VAL A 162 5.64 -7.89 -11.57
N LEU A 163 5.30 -7.13 -10.53
CA LEU A 163 5.54 -7.56 -9.16
C LEU A 163 4.62 -8.75 -8.82
N GLY A 164 5.21 -9.92 -8.60
CA GLY A 164 4.45 -11.08 -8.10
C GLY A 164 3.81 -10.78 -6.75
N GLY A 165 4.59 -10.24 -5.83
CA GLY A 165 4.16 -9.94 -4.47
C GLY A 165 4.17 -11.15 -3.54
N CYS A 166 3.69 -10.97 -2.31
CA CYS A 166 3.72 -12.02 -1.28
C CYS A 166 2.36 -12.68 -1.02
N VAL A 167 1.31 -11.88 -0.85
CA VAL A 167 -0.05 -12.33 -0.50
C VAL A 167 -0.91 -12.56 -1.74
N GLN A 168 -0.85 -11.64 -2.70
CA GLN A 168 -1.72 -11.62 -3.88
C GLN A 168 -1.62 -12.91 -4.72
N PRO A 169 -0.44 -13.50 -5.02
CA PRO A 169 -0.37 -14.73 -5.82
C PRO A 169 -1.02 -15.95 -5.18
N ALA A 170 -1.17 -15.95 -3.86
CA ALA A 170 -1.84 -17.04 -3.16
C ALA A 170 -3.34 -16.82 -3.03
N LEU A 171 -3.77 -15.57 -2.77
CA LEU A 171 -5.16 -15.24 -2.50
C LEU A 171 -5.95 -14.92 -3.77
N ALA A 172 -5.38 -14.12 -4.68
CA ALA A 172 -6.02 -13.64 -5.90
C ALA A 172 -5.05 -13.65 -7.09
N PRO A 173 -4.58 -14.83 -7.54
CA PRO A 173 -3.69 -14.94 -8.71
C PRO A 173 -4.34 -14.47 -10.01
N SER A 174 -5.67 -14.40 -10.08
CA SER A 174 -6.44 -13.84 -11.21
C SER A 174 -6.07 -12.40 -11.54
N ILE A 175 -5.69 -11.59 -10.55
CA ILE A 175 -5.38 -10.17 -10.74
C ILE A 175 -4.20 -9.98 -11.72
N ASN A 176 -3.06 -10.64 -11.45
CA ASN A 176 -1.90 -10.52 -12.33
C ASN A 176 -2.14 -11.18 -13.70
N ALA A 177 -2.91 -12.27 -13.74
CA ALA A 177 -3.27 -12.91 -15.00
C ALA A 177 -4.22 -12.04 -15.85
N ALA A 178 -5.20 -11.38 -15.24
CA ALA A 178 -6.05 -10.40 -15.92
C ALA A 178 -5.22 -9.21 -16.44
N ALA A 179 -4.31 -8.68 -15.62
CA ALA A 179 -3.39 -7.64 -16.06
C ALA A 179 -2.56 -8.07 -17.29
N ALA A 180 -2.05 -9.30 -17.29
CA ALA A 180 -1.29 -9.83 -18.40
C ALA A 180 -2.15 -9.92 -19.68
N ARG A 181 -3.40 -10.38 -19.59
CA ARG A 181 -4.32 -10.47 -20.74
C ARG A 181 -4.69 -9.09 -21.29
N VAL A 182 -4.98 -8.14 -20.41
CA VAL A 182 -5.32 -6.78 -20.85
C VAL A 182 -4.12 -6.10 -21.51
N LEU A 183 -2.93 -6.22 -20.93
CA LEU A 183 -1.70 -5.66 -21.51
C LEU A 183 -1.33 -6.33 -22.84
N ASP A 184 -1.51 -7.66 -22.96
CA ASP A 184 -1.28 -8.38 -24.21
C ASP A 184 -2.17 -7.86 -25.36
N ARG A 185 -3.45 -7.53 -25.07
CA ARG A 185 -4.38 -6.94 -26.05
C ARG A 185 -3.95 -5.56 -26.57
N ILE A 186 -3.20 -4.82 -25.76
CA ILE A 186 -2.67 -3.49 -26.15
C ILE A 186 -1.21 -3.53 -26.59
N GLY A 187 -0.68 -4.72 -26.92
CA GLY A 187 0.65 -4.88 -27.52
C GLY A 187 1.79 -4.90 -26.51
N ILE A 188 1.55 -5.27 -25.24
CA ILE A 188 2.55 -5.32 -24.17
C ILE A 188 2.62 -6.72 -23.58
N SER A 189 3.81 -7.33 -23.56
CA SER A 189 4.06 -8.60 -22.88
C SER A 189 4.42 -8.35 -21.41
N LEU A 190 3.63 -8.89 -20.49
CA LEU A 190 3.88 -8.81 -19.06
C LEU A 190 4.67 -10.02 -18.60
N LEU A 191 5.87 -9.80 -18.07
CA LEU A 191 6.81 -10.85 -17.67
C LEU A 191 6.73 -11.11 -16.16
N GLN A 192 6.84 -12.38 -15.78
CA GLN A 192 7.03 -12.80 -14.40
C GLN A 192 8.51 -13.11 -14.16
N VAL A 193 9.01 -12.73 -13.00
CA VAL A 193 10.35 -13.12 -12.53
C VAL A 193 10.13 -14.00 -11.29
N PRO A 194 10.29 -15.31 -11.38
CA PRO A 194 9.95 -16.25 -10.29
C PRO A 194 10.73 -16.02 -9.01
N GLU A 195 11.94 -15.47 -9.09
CA GLU A 195 12.82 -15.14 -7.97
C GLU A 195 12.41 -13.87 -7.26
N ALA A 196 11.58 -13.03 -7.91
CA ALA A 196 11.10 -11.77 -7.35
C ALA A 196 10.17 -12.03 -6.17
N GLY A 197 10.55 -11.51 -5.01
CA GLY A 197 9.88 -11.73 -3.74
C GLY A 197 8.92 -10.62 -3.33
N CYS A 198 8.89 -10.36 -2.02
CA CYS A 198 8.08 -9.31 -1.40
C CYS A 198 8.71 -7.92 -1.65
N CYS A 199 7.87 -6.89 -1.80
CA CYS A 199 8.30 -5.49 -1.88
C CYS A 199 8.92 -4.93 -0.58
N GLY A 200 8.96 -5.70 0.51
CA GLY A 200 9.53 -5.27 1.80
C GLY A 200 8.58 -4.50 2.72
N ALA A 201 7.46 -3.99 2.21
CA ALA A 201 6.53 -3.13 2.97
C ALA A 201 6.04 -3.78 4.28
N VAL A 202 5.71 -5.06 4.28
CA VAL A 202 5.19 -5.76 5.46
C VAL A 202 6.17 -5.69 6.63
N ARG A 203 7.43 -6.05 6.41
CA ARG A 203 8.45 -6.00 7.45
C ARG A 203 8.78 -4.58 7.85
N PHE A 204 8.89 -3.68 6.88
CA PHE A 204 9.20 -2.28 7.13
C PHE A 204 8.15 -1.63 8.07
N HIS A 205 6.87 -1.79 7.79
CA HIS A 205 5.78 -1.23 8.60
C HIS A 205 5.54 -1.95 9.94
N LEU A 206 6.06 -3.18 10.09
CA LEU A 206 6.09 -3.88 11.38
C LEU A 206 7.27 -3.47 12.27
N ASN A 207 8.04 -2.44 11.88
CA ASN A 207 9.28 -1.96 12.51
C ASN A 207 10.49 -2.90 12.40
N TYR A 208 10.44 -3.91 11.52
CA TYR A 208 11.62 -4.67 11.10
C TYR A 208 12.26 -4.00 9.88
N GLN A 209 12.58 -2.70 9.98
CA GLN A 209 12.96 -1.87 8.83
C GLN A 209 14.15 -2.44 8.06
N GLU A 210 15.22 -2.90 8.75
CA GLU A 210 16.37 -3.46 8.05
C GLU A 210 16.04 -4.78 7.31
N ARG A 211 15.20 -5.63 7.89
CA ARG A 211 14.70 -6.82 7.18
C ARG A 211 13.83 -6.45 5.98
N GLY A 212 13.07 -5.36 6.08
CA GLY A 212 12.33 -4.80 4.94
C GLY A 212 13.27 -4.30 3.83
N ARG A 213 14.37 -3.59 4.19
CA ARG A 213 15.40 -3.18 3.23
C ARG A 213 16.08 -4.40 2.56
N ASN A 214 16.31 -5.49 3.31
CA ASN A 214 16.86 -6.72 2.73
C ASN A 214 15.89 -7.35 1.71
N ASP A 215 14.58 -7.33 1.96
CA ASP A 215 13.61 -7.75 0.95
C ASP A 215 13.66 -6.87 -0.31
N MET A 216 13.82 -5.54 -0.13
CA MET A 216 13.97 -4.59 -1.25
C MET A 216 15.23 -4.87 -2.07
N ARG A 217 16.37 -5.13 -1.43
CA ARG A 217 17.64 -5.51 -2.10
C ARG A 217 17.46 -6.80 -2.91
N GLY A 218 16.88 -7.83 -2.30
CA GLY A 218 16.63 -9.11 -3.00
C GLY A 218 15.70 -8.96 -4.21
N LEU A 219 14.69 -8.09 -4.11
CA LEU A 219 13.80 -7.80 -5.23
C LEU A 219 14.51 -7.02 -6.35
N ILE A 220 15.33 -6.04 -5.98
CA ILE A 220 16.17 -5.30 -6.94
C ILE A 220 17.11 -6.28 -7.68
N ASP A 221 17.81 -7.16 -6.96
CA ASP A 221 18.75 -8.11 -7.56
C ASP A 221 18.04 -9.08 -8.51
N ALA A 222 16.82 -9.54 -8.18
CA ALA A 222 16.03 -10.41 -9.06
C ALA A 222 15.63 -9.73 -10.38
N TRP A 223 15.37 -8.43 -10.37
CA TRP A 223 14.96 -7.68 -11.56
C TRP A 223 16.11 -7.04 -12.32
N TRP A 224 17.26 -6.84 -11.65
CA TRP A 224 18.38 -6.08 -12.21
C TRP A 224 18.90 -6.55 -13.57
N PRO A 225 18.99 -7.87 -13.86
CA PRO A 225 19.42 -8.32 -15.17
C PRO A 225 18.58 -7.76 -16.32
N LEU A 226 17.23 -7.77 -16.17
CA LEU A 226 16.30 -7.26 -17.18
C LEU A 226 16.29 -5.71 -17.24
N VAL A 227 16.45 -5.07 -16.10
CA VAL A 227 16.45 -3.59 -16.01
C VAL A 227 17.75 -2.99 -16.55
N ALA A 228 18.90 -3.61 -16.24
CA ALA A 228 20.21 -3.18 -16.73
C ALA A 228 20.36 -3.40 -18.25
N GLY A 229 19.84 -4.52 -18.76
CA GLY A 229 19.80 -4.84 -20.19
C GLY A 229 18.83 -3.97 -21.01
N ARG A 230 18.00 -3.17 -20.34
CA ARG A 230 16.91 -2.39 -20.96
C ARG A 230 15.90 -3.26 -21.72
N ASP A 231 15.74 -4.51 -21.29
CA ASP A 231 14.81 -5.46 -21.89
C ASP A 231 13.35 -5.17 -21.53
N VAL A 232 13.11 -4.25 -20.60
CA VAL A 232 11.78 -3.88 -20.11
C VAL A 232 11.62 -2.36 -19.99
N GLU A 233 10.41 -1.89 -20.33
CA GLU A 233 10.07 -0.46 -20.30
C GLU A 233 9.67 0.01 -18.89
N ALA A 234 8.99 -0.85 -18.11
CA ALA A 234 8.45 -0.52 -16.80
C ALA A 234 8.33 -1.76 -15.90
N ILE A 235 8.10 -1.47 -14.62
CA ILE A 235 7.77 -2.44 -13.56
C ILE A 235 6.36 -2.15 -13.09
N ILE A 236 5.45 -3.10 -13.24
CA ILE A 236 4.03 -2.95 -12.95
C ILE A 236 3.69 -3.44 -11.56
N ALA A 237 3.09 -2.58 -10.79
CA ALA A 237 2.46 -2.91 -9.51
C ALA A 237 0.95 -3.01 -9.68
N THR A 238 0.38 -4.19 -9.52
CA THR A 238 -1.06 -4.43 -9.52
C THR A 238 -1.70 -4.23 -8.14
N ALA A 239 -0.90 -4.09 -7.10
CA ALA A 239 -1.32 -3.74 -5.75
C ALA A 239 -0.75 -2.38 -5.39
N SER A 240 -1.59 -1.35 -5.28
CA SER A 240 -1.15 0.03 -5.02
C SER A 240 -0.30 0.20 -3.75
N GLY A 241 -0.52 -0.64 -2.72
CA GLY A 241 0.30 -0.66 -1.50
C GLY A 241 1.75 -1.11 -1.76
N CYS A 242 1.96 -2.03 -2.70
CA CYS A 242 3.29 -2.39 -3.16
C CYS A 242 3.87 -1.31 -4.09
N GLY A 243 3.05 -0.74 -4.97
CA GLY A 243 3.45 0.32 -5.91
C GLY A 243 4.03 1.53 -5.20
N VAL A 244 3.37 2.04 -4.16
CA VAL A 244 3.88 3.15 -3.37
C VAL A 244 5.22 2.83 -2.70
N THR A 245 5.43 1.58 -2.28
CA THR A 245 6.69 1.14 -1.66
C THR A 245 7.81 1.07 -2.69
N LEU A 246 7.57 0.51 -3.88
CA LEU A 246 8.54 0.45 -4.97
C LEU A 246 8.97 1.85 -5.44
N LYS A 247 8.02 2.76 -5.60
CA LYS A 247 8.30 4.17 -5.96
C LYS A 247 9.13 4.89 -4.87
N ASP A 248 9.13 4.39 -3.64
CA ASP A 248 9.89 4.92 -2.51
C ASP A 248 11.27 4.24 -2.29
N TYR A 249 11.68 3.25 -3.11
CA TYR A 249 12.95 2.54 -2.93
C TYR A 249 14.16 3.44 -2.97
N GLY A 250 14.22 4.37 -3.93
CA GLY A 250 15.31 5.33 -4.05
C GLY A 250 15.56 6.10 -2.76
N HIS A 251 14.49 6.58 -2.12
CA HIS A 251 14.60 7.24 -0.82
C HIS A 251 14.96 6.26 0.32
N THR A 252 14.31 5.09 0.37
CA THR A 252 14.49 4.13 1.48
C THR A 252 15.90 3.53 1.51
N LEU A 253 16.54 3.40 0.35
CA LEU A 253 17.90 2.87 0.18
C LEU A 253 18.92 3.97 -0.18
N ALA A 254 18.59 5.25 -0.01
CA ALA A 254 19.45 6.38 -0.38
C ALA A 254 20.83 6.36 0.29
N LEU A 255 20.92 5.76 1.48
CA LEU A 255 22.17 5.64 2.26
C LEU A 255 22.93 4.33 1.97
N ASP A 256 22.39 3.46 1.13
CA ASP A 256 23.01 2.19 0.76
C ASP A 256 23.88 2.37 -0.48
N ALA A 257 25.19 2.44 -0.30
CA ALA A 257 26.13 2.70 -1.38
C ALA A 257 26.05 1.66 -2.52
N GLY A 258 25.72 0.39 -2.19
CA GLY A 258 25.61 -0.70 -3.18
C GLY A 258 24.30 -0.70 -3.96
N TYR A 259 23.24 -0.11 -3.40
CA TYR A 259 21.88 -0.21 -3.96
C TYR A 259 21.25 1.12 -4.36
N ARG A 260 21.77 2.26 -3.91
CA ARG A 260 21.19 3.60 -4.16
C ARG A 260 20.82 3.80 -5.63
N GLY A 261 21.78 3.67 -6.56
CA GLY A 261 21.53 3.89 -7.99
C GLY A 261 20.57 2.89 -8.60
N LYS A 262 20.64 1.62 -8.15
CA LYS A 262 19.69 0.57 -8.59
C LYS A 262 18.27 0.89 -8.07
N ALA A 263 18.13 1.29 -6.82
CA ALA A 263 16.88 1.64 -6.19
C ALA A 263 16.21 2.84 -6.86
N ASP A 264 16.99 3.90 -7.18
CA ASP A 264 16.51 5.05 -7.95
C ASP A 264 15.96 4.62 -9.31
N ARG A 265 16.66 3.72 -10.01
CA ARG A 265 16.23 3.20 -11.32
C ARG A 265 14.94 2.38 -11.20
N ILE A 266 14.83 1.49 -10.20
CA ILE A 266 13.61 0.71 -9.95
C ILE A 266 12.44 1.64 -9.63
N SER A 267 12.62 2.63 -8.76
CA SER A 267 11.59 3.62 -8.45
C SER A 267 11.10 4.38 -9.68
N ALA A 268 12.04 4.81 -10.53
CA ALA A 268 11.73 5.56 -11.76
C ALA A 268 10.99 4.71 -12.82
N LEU A 269 11.24 3.40 -12.87
CA LEU A 269 10.55 2.49 -13.79
C LEU A 269 9.23 1.96 -13.25
N THR A 270 8.92 2.17 -11.95
CA THR A 270 7.71 1.62 -11.34
C THR A 270 6.47 2.43 -11.73
N LEU A 271 5.48 1.74 -12.27
CA LEU A 271 4.16 2.25 -12.57
C LEU A 271 3.10 1.47 -11.78
N ASP A 272 2.08 2.15 -11.31
CA ASP A 272 0.81 1.48 -10.98
C ASP A 272 0.20 0.96 -12.30
N LEU A 273 -0.50 -0.17 -12.24
CA LEU A 273 -1.11 -0.73 -13.45
C LEU A 273 -2.03 0.28 -14.16
N SER A 274 -2.69 1.16 -13.42
CA SER A 274 -3.55 2.21 -13.98
C SER A 274 -2.81 3.35 -14.69
N GLU A 275 -1.49 3.44 -14.54
CA GLU A 275 -0.64 4.37 -15.30
C GLU A 275 -0.14 3.74 -16.62
N ALA A 276 -0.15 2.40 -16.71
CA ALA A 276 0.35 1.67 -17.88
C ALA A 276 -0.69 1.49 -19.00
N ILE A 277 -1.95 1.73 -18.72
CA ILE A 277 -3.08 1.55 -19.64
C ILE A 277 -3.76 2.91 -19.82
N ARG A 278 -3.93 3.36 -21.05
CA ARG A 278 -4.67 4.59 -21.36
C ARG A 278 -6.09 4.22 -21.77
N PRO A 279 -7.12 5.02 -21.47
CA PRO A 279 -8.49 4.75 -21.87
C PRO A 279 -8.65 4.52 -23.39
N GLU A 280 -7.91 5.27 -24.20
CA GLU A 280 -7.91 5.13 -25.67
C GLU A 280 -7.32 3.83 -26.21
N ASP A 281 -6.48 3.14 -25.42
CA ASP A 281 -5.95 1.82 -25.78
C ASP A 281 -7.03 0.72 -25.70
N LEU A 282 -8.15 1.01 -25.01
CA LEU A 282 -9.25 0.07 -24.81
C LEU A 282 -10.45 0.40 -25.70
N PRO A 283 -11.16 -0.64 -26.23
CA PRO A 283 -12.39 -0.41 -26.99
C PRO A 283 -13.47 0.18 -26.09
N GLU A 284 -14.26 1.09 -26.65
CA GLU A 284 -15.45 1.59 -25.98
C GLU A 284 -16.51 0.50 -25.88
N ARG A 285 -17.04 0.31 -24.66
CA ARG A 285 -18.13 -0.63 -24.35
C ARG A 285 -19.26 0.13 -23.66
N ARG A 286 -20.42 -0.51 -23.53
CA ARG A 286 -21.61 0.07 -22.87
C ARG A 286 -22.36 -1.01 -22.05
N ASN A 287 -23.14 -0.56 -21.08
CA ASN A 287 -24.10 -1.38 -20.34
C ASN A 287 -23.50 -2.55 -19.56
N ARG A 288 -22.37 -2.32 -18.86
CA ARG A 288 -21.74 -3.32 -17.98
C ARG A 288 -22.24 -3.26 -16.52
N GLY A 289 -23.18 -2.35 -16.24
CA GLY A 289 -23.75 -2.17 -14.91
C GLY A 289 -23.02 -1.13 -14.08
N ARG A 290 -23.48 -0.98 -12.83
CA ARG A 290 -22.99 0.04 -11.90
C ARG A 290 -21.91 -0.50 -10.98
N VAL A 291 -20.81 0.24 -10.85
CA VAL A 291 -19.67 -0.09 -9.98
C VAL A 291 -19.32 1.07 -9.06
N ALA A 292 -19.06 0.77 -7.78
CA ALA A 292 -18.47 1.74 -6.86
C ALA A 292 -16.95 1.50 -6.80
N PHE A 293 -16.14 2.52 -7.09
CA PHE A 293 -14.69 2.38 -6.99
C PHE A 293 -14.18 2.83 -5.61
N GLN A 294 -13.61 1.88 -4.88
CA GLN A 294 -12.84 2.16 -3.67
C GLN A 294 -11.40 2.50 -4.07
N SER A 295 -11.07 3.78 -4.18
CA SER A 295 -9.70 4.22 -4.41
C SER A 295 -8.86 3.92 -3.16
N PRO A 296 -7.83 3.06 -3.23
CA PRO A 296 -6.97 2.79 -2.08
C PRO A 296 -6.17 4.03 -1.67
N CYS A 297 -5.97 4.22 -0.35
CA CYS A 297 -5.16 5.33 0.15
C CYS A 297 -3.72 5.32 -0.41
N SER A 298 -3.15 4.15 -0.65
CA SER A 298 -1.85 3.99 -1.30
C SER A 298 -1.85 4.42 -2.78
N LEU A 299 -3.00 4.39 -3.47
CA LEU A 299 -3.14 4.93 -4.83
C LEU A 299 -3.32 6.44 -4.77
N GLN A 300 -4.42 6.90 -4.13
CA GLN A 300 -4.82 8.30 -4.18
C GLN A 300 -3.92 9.25 -3.37
N HIS A 301 -3.44 8.83 -2.18
CA HIS A 301 -2.59 9.67 -1.33
C HIS A 301 -1.11 9.34 -1.45
N GLY A 302 -0.78 8.04 -1.47
CA GLY A 302 0.60 7.58 -1.55
C GLY A 302 1.25 7.84 -2.90
N GLN A 303 0.58 7.48 -3.99
CA GLN A 303 1.07 7.66 -5.35
C GLN A 303 0.49 8.91 -6.05
N ARG A 304 -0.55 9.55 -5.47
CA ARG A 304 -1.25 10.72 -6.03
C ARG A 304 -1.87 10.46 -7.40
N ILE A 305 -2.38 9.25 -7.61
CA ILE A 305 -3.07 8.84 -8.84
C ILE A 305 -4.57 8.95 -8.59
N HIS A 306 -5.25 9.75 -9.41
CA HIS A 306 -6.67 10.04 -9.32
C HIS A 306 -7.33 9.96 -10.70
N GLY A 307 -8.50 9.36 -10.78
CA GLY A 307 -9.31 9.31 -11.99
C GLY A 307 -8.90 8.26 -13.03
N ASN A 308 -7.68 7.70 -12.97
CA ASN A 308 -7.18 6.75 -13.97
C ASN A 308 -8.05 5.48 -14.02
N VAL A 309 -8.30 4.85 -12.88
CA VAL A 309 -9.10 3.62 -12.82
C VAL A 309 -10.54 3.91 -13.19
N GLU A 310 -11.08 5.02 -12.73
CA GLU A 310 -12.44 5.48 -13.04
C GLU A 310 -12.62 5.67 -14.55
N ALA A 311 -11.66 6.32 -15.23
CA ALA A 311 -11.70 6.51 -16.68
C ALA A 311 -11.62 5.17 -17.44
N LEU A 312 -10.81 4.22 -17.00
CA LEU A 312 -10.71 2.89 -17.59
C LEU A 312 -12.00 2.09 -17.43
N LEU A 313 -12.61 2.12 -16.23
CA LEU A 313 -13.89 1.44 -15.98
C LEU A 313 -15.03 2.05 -16.81
N ALA A 314 -15.10 3.38 -16.88
CA ALA A 314 -16.07 4.08 -17.72
C ALA A 314 -15.90 3.72 -19.20
N ARG A 315 -14.65 3.69 -19.70
CA ARG A 315 -14.33 3.34 -21.09
C ARG A 315 -14.84 1.96 -21.49
N VAL A 316 -14.74 0.99 -20.57
CA VAL A 316 -15.25 -0.37 -20.83
C VAL A 316 -16.72 -0.58 -20.43
N GLY A 317 -17.46 0.50 -20.19
CA GLY A 317 -18.91 0.53 -20.10
C GLY A 317 -19.53 0.41 -18.72
N TYR A 318 -18.76 0.57 -17.64
CA TYR A 318 -19.31 0.63 -16.29
C TYR A 318 -19.81 2.04 -15.95
N GLU A 319 -20.96 2.12 -15.30
CA GLU A 319 -21.47 3.34 -14.65
C GLU A 319 -20.83 3.48 -13.28
N LEU A 320 -20.12 4.58 -13.05
CA LEU A 320 -19.47 4.83 -11.76
C LEU A 320 -20.44 5.42 -10.75
N ALA A 321 -20.69 4.70 -9.66
CA ALA A 321 -21.43 5.22 -8.53
C ALA A 321 -20.59 6.22 -7.73
N PRO A 322 -21.06 7.43 -7.42
CA PRO A 322 -20.36 8.35 -6.54
C PRO A 322 -20.23 7.76 -5.14
N VAL A 323 -19.07 7.95 -4.53
CA VAL A 323 -18.75 7.43 -3.20
C VAL A 323 -18.48 8.59 -2.25
N GLN A 324 -19.27 8.72 -1.18
CA GLN A 324 -18.99 9.70 -0.14
C GLN A 324 -17.71 9.36 0.61
N ASP A 325 -17.00 10.38 1.08
CA ASP A 325 -15.74 10.20 1.80
C ASP A 325 -14.77 9.23 1.12
N ALA A 326 -14.71 9.29 -0.23
CA ALA A 326 -13.85 8.42 -1.03
C ALA A 326 -12.38 8.45 -0.58
N HIS A 327 -11.95 9.59 -0.02
CA HIS A 327 -10.59 9.82 0.47
C HIS A 327 -10.23 9.02 1.73
N LEU A 328 -11.21 8.52 2.49
CA LEU A 328 -10.94 7.80 3.75
C LEU A 328 -10.47 6.37 3.52
N CYS A 329 -9.56 5.92 4.39
CA CYS A 329 -9.02 4.56 4.38
C CYS A 329 -10.10 3.52 4.71
N CYS A 330 -10.02 2.34 4.06
CA CYS A 330 -10.89 1.19 4.33
C CYS A 330 -10.58 0.46 5.65
N GLY A 331 -9.49 0.81 6.35
CA GLY A 331 -9.06 0.16 7.59
C GLY A 331 -8.12 -1.05 7.42
N SER A 332 -7.83 -1.52 6.20
CA SER A 332 -6.96 -2.67 5.96
C SER A 332 -5.51 -2.44 6.38
N ALA A 333 -4.83 -1.47 5.73
CA ALA A 333 -3.45 -1.06 5.96
C ALA A 333 -2.46 -2.22 6.25
N GLY A 334 -2.46 -3.22 5.38
CA GLY A 334 -1.59 -4.40 5.49
C GLY A 334 -1.86 -5.22 6.76
N THR A 335 -0.88 -5.29 7.67
CA THR A 335 -1.00 -6.02 8.94
C THR A 335 -1.79 -5.25 10.01
N TYR A 336 -2.14 -3.98 9.78
CA TYR A 336 -2.84 -3.14 10.75
C TYR A 336 -4.18 -3.75 11.20
N SER A 337 -4.98 -4.26 10.26
CA SER A 337 -6.27 -4.88 10.57
C SER A 337 -6.17 -6.09 11.50
N LEU A 338 -5.02 -6.77 11.52
CA LEU A 338 -4.74 -7.90 12.42
C LEU A 338 -4.24 -7.43 13.79
N LEU A 339 -3.56 -6.29 13.85
CA LEU A 339 -2.97 -5.73 15.08
C LEU A 339 -3.95 -4.79 15.82
N HIS A 340 -4.80 -4.08 15.09
CA HIS A 340 -5.78 -3.13 15.61
C HIS A 340 -7.21 -3.43 15.09
N PRO A 341 -7.75 -4.63 15.36
CA PRO A 341 -8.97 -5.11 14.71
C PRO A 341 -10.22 -4.28 15.02
N ALA A 342 -10.30 -3.64 16.20
CA ALA A 342 -11.46 -2.81 16.57
C ALA A 342 -11.55 -1.58 15.65
N ILE A 343 -10.47 -0.81 15.51
CA ILE A 343 -10.42 0.38 14.66
C ILE A 343 -10.61 -0.02 13.19
N ALA A 344 -9.96 -1.11 12.77
CA ALA A 344 -10.04 -1.59 11.39
C ALA A 344 -11.47 -2.01 10.99
N ARG A 345 -12.21 -2.67 11.89
CA ARG A 345 -13.61 -3.06 11.65
C ARG A 345 -14.53 -1.85 11.56
N GLU A 346 -14.36 -0.86 12.42
CA GLU A 346 -15.14 0.37 12.38
C GLU A 346 -14.93 1.13 11.06
N LEU A 347 -13.67 1.30 10.64
CA LEU A 347 -13.35 1.92 9.36
C LEU A 347 -13.89 1.14 8.17
N ARG A 348 -13.85 -0.19 8.23
CA ARG A 348 -14.43 -1.06 7.21
C ARG A 348 -15.93 -0.89 7.10
N ALA A 349 -16.63 -0.87 8.22
CA ALA A 349 -18.09 -0.70 8.24
C ALA A 349 -18.50 0.64 7.61
N ARG A 350 -17.86 1.76 8.01
CA ARG A 350 -18.09 3.09 7.42
C ARG A 350 -17.79 3.08 5.91
N LYS A 351 -16.69 2.47 5.48
CA LYS A 351 -16.33 2.43 4.07
C LYS A 351 -17.30 1.58 3.24
N ILE A 352 -17.77 0.44 3.74
CA ILE A 352 -18.78 -0.39 3.06
C ILE A 352 -20.09 0.38 2.93
N ALA A 353 -20.56 1.05 4.00
CA ALA A 353 -21.77 1.85 3.96
C ALA A 353 -21.71 2.92 2.84
N ALA A 354 -20.60 3.68 2.77
CA ALA A 354 -20.41 4.68 1.72
C ALA A 354 -20.34 4.08 0.31
N LEU A 355 -19.69 2.91 0.13
CA LEU A 355 -19.55 2.24 -1.16
C LEU A 355 -20.87 1.64 -1.65
N THR A 356 -21.75 1.21 -0.73
CA THR A 356 -23.03 0.54 -1.11
C THR A 356 -24.24 1.49 -1.11
N GLU A 357 -24.08 2.75 -0.75
CA GLU A 357 -25.15 3.74 -0.68
C GLU A 357 -25.99 3.86 -1.98
N ARG A 358 -25.31 3.77 -3.14
CA ARG A 358 -25.93 3.85 -4.47
C ARG A 358 -26.21 2.48 -5.09
N ALA A 359 -26.29 1.43 -4.28
CA ALA A 359 -26.60 0.06 -4.69
C ALA A 359 -25.79 -0.41 -5.91
N PRO A 360 -24.45 -0.35 -5.92
CA PRO A 360 -23.64 -0.87 -7.01
C PRO A 360 -23.74 -2.40 -7.07
N GLN A 361 -23.62 -2.96 -8.26
CA GLN A 361 -23.57 -4.41 -8.46
C GLN A 361 -22.23 -5.01 -8.01
N THR A 362 -21.17 -4.18 -8.04
CA THR A 362 -19.81 -4.59 -7.67
C THR A 362 -19.06 -3.42 -7.05
N ILE A 363 -18.20 -3.71 -6.08
CA ILE A 363 -17.19 -2.78 -5.56
C ILE A 363 -15.86 -3.10 -6.23
N ALA A 364 -15.29 -2.14 -6.95
CA ALA A 364 -13.95 -2.26 -7.52
C ALA A 364 -12.89 -1.67 -6.58
N THR A 365 -11.70 -2.26 -6.54
CA THR A 365 -10.54 -1.70 -5.82
C THR A 365 -9.24 -2.00 -6.55
N ALA A 366 -8.15 -1.30 -6.21
CA ALA A 366 -6.81 -1.44 -6.81
C ALA A 366 -5.77 -2.00 -5.82
N ASN A 367 -6.20 -2.69 -4.76
CA ASN A 367 -5.26 -3.21 -3.77
C ASN A 367 -5.79 -4.47 -3.09
N ILE A 368 -5.00 -5.55 -3.11
CA ILE A 368 -5.36 -6.85 -2.53
C ILE A 368 -5.74 -6.79 -1.04
N GLY A 369 -5.07 -5.94 -0.25
CA GLY A 369 -5.39 -5.75 1.15
C GLY A 369 -6.79 -5.14 1.35
N CYS A 370 -7.16 -4.13 0.56
CA CYS A 370 -8.49 -3.53 0.57
C CYS A 370 -9.55 -4.54 0.10
N LEU A 371 -9.26 -5.26 -0.99
CA LEU A 371 -10.14 -6.30 -1.53
C LEU A 371 -10.51 -7.32 -0.46
N ALA A 372 -9.51 -7.97 0.13
CA ALA A 372 -9.74 -9.01 1.14
C ALA A 372 -10.45 -8.47 2.38
N HIS A 373 -10.09 -7.26 2.83
CA HIS A 373 -10.66 -6.65 4.02
C HIS A 373 -12.14 -6.26 3.84
N LEU A 374 -12.48 -5.66 2.70
CA LEU A 374 -13.87 -5.28 2.39
C LEU A 374 -14.74 -6.51 2.11
N GLN A 375 -14.25 -7.47 1.30
CA GLN A 375 -15.00 -8.68 0.96
C GLN A 375 -15.37 -9.50 2.20
N ALA A 376 -14.54 -9.48 3.25
CA ALA A 376 -14.80 -10.20 4.50
C ALA A 376 -16.07 -9.73 5.26
N ALA A 377 -16.71 -8.62 4.86
CA ALA A 377 -17.91 -8.09 5.50
C ALA A 377 -18.93 -7.49 4.52
N SER A 378 -18.62 -7.44 3.22
CA SER A 378 -19.54 -6.92 2.19
C SER A 378 -20.36 -8.05 1.60
N THR A 379 -21.67 -7.83 1.44
CA THR A 379 -22.57 -8.68 0.64
C THR A 379 -22.46 -8.37 -0.86
N THR A 380 -22.06 -7.14 -1.21
CA THR A 380 -21.75 -6.76 -2.59
C THR A 380 -20.35 -7.33 -2.94
N PRO A 381 -20.20 -8.01 -4.09
CA PRO A 381 -18.92 -8.56 -4.52
C PRO A 381 -17.83 -7.48 -4.60
N VAL A 382 -16.63 -7.76 -4.02
CA VAL A 382 -15.47 -6.86 -4.11
C VAL A 382 -14.45 -7.49 -5.05
N ARG A 383 -14.07 -6.75 -6.09
CA ARG A 383 -13.20 -7.26 -7.16
C ARG A 383 -12.06 -6.28 -7.44
N HIS A 384 -10.98 -6.79 -8.02
CA HIS A 384 -9.95 -5.90 -8.53
C HIS A 384 -10.42 -5.28 -9.85
N TRP A 385 -10.20 -3.98 -10.03
CA TRP A 385 -10.68 -3.26 -11.22
C TRP A 385 -10.22 -3.87 -12.55
N ILE A 386 -8.99 -4.43 -12.59
CA ILE A 386 -8.45 -5.03 -13.81
C ILE A 386 -9.19 -6.31 -14.24
N GLU A 387 -9.77 -7.04 -13.29
CA GLU A 387 -10.57 -8.22 -13.59
C GLU A 387 -11.87 -7.82 -14.29
N LEU A 388 -12.45 -6.67 -13.89
CA LEU A 388 -13.63 -6.10 -14.53
C LEU A 388 -13.32 -5.64 -15.96
N VAL A 389 -12.15 -5.01 -16.16
CA VAL A 389 -11.69 -4.61 -17.50
C VAL A 389 -11.43 -5.85 -18.36
N ASP A 390 -10.75 -6.86 -17.86
CA ASP A 390 -10.45 -8.10 -18.61
C ASP A 390 -11.74 -8.80 -19.06
N GLU A 391 -12.74 -8.92 -18.18
CA GLU A 391 -14.05 -9.48 -18.52
C GLU A 391 -14.83 -8.62 -19.54
N ALA A 392 -14.68 -7.32 -19.49
CA ALA A 392 -15.33 -6.44 -20.46
C ALA A 392 -14.70 -6.55 -21.85
N LEU A 393 -13.47 -7.03 -21.93
CA LEU A 393 -12.72 -7.24 -23.18
C LEU A 393 -12.83 -8.68 -23.70
N ALA A 394 -13.31 -9.63 -22.91
CA ALA A 394 -13.53 -11.01 -23.34
C ALA A 394 -14.70 -11.09 -24.32
#